data_7f10bd6c2e3bfca731f8f5048fe12bd8
#
_entry.id   7f10bd6c2e3bfca731f8f5048fe12bd8
#
_cell.length_a   1.000
_cell.length_b   1.000
_cell.length_c   1.000
_cell.angle_alpha   90.00
_cell.angle_beta   90.00
_cell.angle_gamma   90.00
#
_symmetry.space_group_name_H-M   'P 1'
#
loop_
_entity.id
_entity.type
_entity.pdbx_description
1 polymer ?
#
loop_
_entity_poly.entity_id
_entity_poly.type
_entity_poly.pdbx_seq_one_letter_code
_entity_poly.pdbx_strand_id
1 'polypeptide(L)'
;GLGMRGPGAVSRFTYIPGTQIVALCDYEKERAEKCQKYLKEASLPKAAVYSGDKGYEELCKRDDIDLVYIATDWLHHFPVAKCALENGKNVAIEVPSAMNLKECWELVDLSEKNRKHCMILENCCYDWFEMNTLNMAQHGVFGEVIRAQGAYIHNLAPFWKYYWKKGEDDKLGWRLDYNMRHRGDVYATHGLGPVAQALNIHRGDRMETLVAMDTKSVVGKDLVKENADSVCNSFRNGDHTTT
;
A
#
# COMPACT_ATOMS: atom_id res chain seq x y z
N GLY A 1 0.35 7.66 7.29
CA GLY A 1 1.05 6.54 7.94
C GLY A 1 2.55 6.63 7.77
N LEU A 2 3.27 6.60 8.87
CA LEU A 2 4.73 6.83 8.93
C LEU A 2 5.45 5.66 9.63
N GLY A 3 4.90 4.46 9.47
CA GLY A 3 5.51 3.22 9.95
C GLY A 3 6.69 2.78 9.09
N MET A 4 6.48 1.79 8.21
CA MET A 4 7.56 1.19 7.41
C MET A 4 7.84 1.96 6.11
N ARG A 5 6.82 2.19 5.27
CA ARG A 5 6.94 2.85 3.95
C ARG A 5 7.00 4.37 4.03
N GLY A 6 6.18 4.95 4.91
CA GLY A 6 6.02 6.40 5.03
C GLY A 6 7.31 7.19 5.20
N PRO A 7 8.23 6.82 6.11
CA PRO A 7 9.50 7.53 6.28
C PRO A 7 10.34 7.61 5.00
N GLY A 8 10.40 6.51 4.24
CA GLY A 8 11.07 6.49 2.95
C GLY A 8 10.40 7.38 1.91
N ALA A 9 9.08 7.48 1.94
CA ALA A 9 8.34 8.40 1.08
C ALA A 9 8.64 9.86 1.44
N VAL A 10 8.58 10.21 2.73
CA VAL A 10 8.95 11.57 3.20
C VAL A 10 10.33 11.94 2.71
N SER A 11 11.33 11.06 2.86
CA SER A 11 12.68 11.30 2.34
C SER A 11 12.68 11.53 0.82
N ARG A 12 11.99 10.71 0.03
CA ARG A 12 11.95 10.86 -1.43
C ARG A 12 11.28 12.15 -1.88
N PHE A 13 10.19 12.56 -1.22
CA PHE A 13 9.51 13.81 -1.55
C PHE A 13 10.40 15.06 -1.40
N THR A 14 11.42 15.03 -0.53
CA THR A 14 12.35 16.15 -0.39
C THR A 14 13.21 16.39 -1.65
N TYR A 15 13.30 15.41 -2.54
CA TYR A 15 14.06 15.51 -3.80
C TYR A 15 13.18 15.84 -5.03
N ILE A 16 11.86 15.94 -4.86
CA ILE A 16 10.95 16.22 -5.99
C ILE A 16 10.79 17.75 -6.12
N PRO A 17 11.29 18.37 -7.21
CA PRO A 17 11.15 19.81 -7.39
C PRO A 17 9.69 20.26 -7.41
N GLY A 18 9.39 21.41 -6.78
CA GLY A 18 8.06 21.97 -6.74
C GLY A 18 7.12 21.32 -5.72
N THR A 19 7.61 20.40 -4.89
CA THR A 19 6.84 19.82 -3.80
C THR A 19 7.26 20.37 -2.44
N GLN A 20 6.30 20.50 -1.54
CA GLN A 20 6.53 20.87 -0.15
C GLN A 20 5.72 19.95 0.77
N ILE A 21 6.38 19.39 1.77
CA ILE A 21 5.72 18.60 2.80
C ILE A 21 5.25 19.54 3.91
N VAL A 22 3.96 19.84 3.95
CA VAL A 22 3.35 20.77 4.90
C VAL A 22 2.74 20.09 6.13
N ALA A 23 2.48 18.78 6.03
CA ALA A 23 1.87 18.01 7.12
C ALA A 23 2.37 16.55 7.14
N LEU A 24 2.50 15.99 8.33
CA LEU A 24 2.82 14.60 8.62
C LEU A 24 1.77 14.03 9.58
N CYS A 25 1.27 12.82 9.29
CA CYS A 25 0.24 12.17 10.10
C CYS A 25 0.56 10.69 10.32
N ASP A 26 0.49 10.25 11.55
CA ASP A 26 0.50 8.83 11.94
C ASP A 26 -0.37 8.65 13.18
N TYR A 27 -0.87 7.44 13.39
CA TYR A 27 -1.56 7.09 14.64
C TYR A 27 -0.69 7.42 15.87
N GLU A 28 0.60 7.05 15.80
CA GLU A 28 1.59 7.36 16.82
C GLU A 28 2.31 8.69 16.50
N LYS A 29 2.08 9.69 17.34
CA LYS A 29 2.67 11.02 17.19
C LYS A 29 4.19 11.01 17.01
N GLU A 30 4.86 10.15 17.76
CA GLU A 30 6.31 10.02 17.73
C GLU A 30 6.86 9.64 16.34
N ARG A 31 6.13 8.83 15.58
CA ARG A 31 6.52 8.46 14.21
C ARG A 31 6.52 9.66 13.28
N ALA A 32 5.50 10.52 13.40
CA ALA A 32 5.43 11.75 12.63
C ALA A 32 6.53 12.74 13.04
N GLU A 33 6.80 12.87 14.33
CA GLU A 33 7.88 13.72 14.84
C GLU A 33 9.26 13.22 14.39
N LYS A 34 9.52 11.93 14.40
CA LYS A 34 10.77 11.33 13.88
C LYS A 34 11.01 11.64 12.40
N CYS A 35 9.96 11.74 11.61
CA CYS A 35 10.08 12.04 10.17
C CYS A 35 10.49 13.48 9.89
N GLN A 36 10.40 14.42 10.84
CA GLN A 36 10.91 15.79 10.70
C GLN A 36 12.40 15.85 10.41
N LYS A 37 13.17 14.82 10.76
CA LYS A 37 14.60 14.74 10.47
C LYS A 37 14.90 14.87 8.98
N TYR A 38 14.08 14.25 8.11
CA TYR A 38 14.29 14.31 6.66
C TYR A 38 14.10 15.73 6.11
N LEU A 39 13.13 16.46 6.65
CA LEU A 39 12.93 17.87 6.29
C LEU A 39 14.10 18.73 6.76
N LYS A 40 14.56 18.51 7.99
CA LYS A 40 15.72 19.21 8.53
C LYS A 40 17.00 18.95 7.72
N GLU A 41 17.26 17.68 7.37
CA GLU A 41 18.41 17.29 6.56
C GLU A 41 18.37 17.92 5.15
N ALA A 42 17.18 18.10 4.60
CA ALA A 42 16.97 18.77 3.31
C ALA A 42 16.86 20.31 3.41
N SER A 43 17.06 20.90 4.60
CA SER A 43 16.89 22.34 4.86
C SER A 43 15.49 22.88 4.51
N LEU A 44 14.46 22.05 4.67
CA LEU A 44 13.07 22.38 4.42
C LEU A 44 12.34 22.82 5.71
N PRO A 45 11.27 23.61 5.60
CA PRO A 45 10.45 23.99 6.75
C PRO A 45 9.87 22.78 7.49
N LYS A 46 9.69 22.94 8.79
CA LYS A 46 9.05 21.92 9.62
C LYS A 46 7.58 21.76 9.22
N ALA A 47 7.12 20.51 9.04
CA ALA A 47 5.74 20.19 8.76
C ALA A 47 4.87 20.17 10.03
N ALA A 48 3.58 20.47 9.91
CA ALA A 48 2.62 20.26 10.98
C ALA A 48 2.46 18.77 11.29
N VAL A 49 2.24 18.42 12.55
CA VAL A 49 2.09 17.03 12.99
C VAL A 49 0.66 16.77 13.45
N TYR A 50 0.08 15.72 12.89
CA TYR A 50 -1.24 15.20 13.26
C TYR A 50 -1.10 13.77 13.77
N SER A 51 -1.95 13.35 14.71
CA SER A 51 -1.85 12.00 15.29
C SER A 51 -3.19 11.49 15.83
N GLY A 52 -3.21 10.19 16.14
CA GLY A 52 -4.39 9.49 16.64
C GLY A 52 -5.35 9.05 15.53
N ASP A 53 -6.44 8.38 15.92
CA ASP A 53 -7.41 7.77 15.01
C ASP A 53 -7.97 8.71 13.94
N LYS A 54 -8.16 9.98 14.30
CA LYS A 54 -8.79 10.99 13.45
C LYS A 54 -7.84 12.10 13.00
N GLY A 55 -6.56 11.96 13.26
CA GLY A 55 -5.56 12.95 12.86
C GLY A 55 -5.57 13.24 11.36
N TYR A 56 -5.88 12.27 10.52
CA TYR A 56 -6.00 12.47 9.08
C TYR A 56 -7.21 13.34 8.69
N GLU A 57 -8.31 13.30 9.45
CA GLU A 57 -9.49 14.14 9.18
C GLU A 57 -9.14 15.63 9.31
N GLU A 58 -8.40 15.98 10.35
CA GLU A 58 -7.93 17.37 10.56
C GLU A 58 -6.90 17.79 9.51
N LEU A 59 -6.01 16.88 9.13
CA LEU A 59 -5.05 17.12 8.05
C LEU A 59 -5.78 17.40 6.72
N CYS A 60 -6.79 16.62 6.37
CA CYS A 60 -7.52 16.77 5.10
C CYS A 60 -8.31 18.08 4.99
N LYS A 61 -8.69 18.70 6.11
CA LYS A 61 -9.39 19.99 6.13
C LYS A 61 -8.51 21.20 5.79
N ARG A 62 -7.19 21.05 5.76
CA ARG A 62 -6.28 22.18 5.47
C ARG A 62 -6.39 22.62 4.02
N ASP A 63 -6.41 23.91 3.79
CA ASP A 63 -6.49 24.51 2.45
C ASP A 63 -5.15 24.51 1.69
N ASP A 64 -4.03 24.39 2.42
CA ASP A 64 -2.68 24.42 1.86
C ASP A 64 -2.15 23.02 1.45
N ILE A 65 -3.03 22.01 1.38
CA ILE A 65 -2.70 20.66 0.92
C ILE A 65 -3.35 20.41 -0.43
N ASP A 66 -2.54 20.07 -1.43
CA ASP A 66 -2.98 19.68 -2.77
C ASP A 66 -3.06 18.16 -2.94
N LEU A 67 -2.18 17.43 -2.25
CA LEU A 67 -2.01 15.97 -2.38
C LEU A 67 -1.86 15.32 -1.00
N VAL A 68 -2.58 14.23 -0.80
CA VAL A 68 -2.41 13.33 0.34
C VAL A 68 -1.78 12.02 -0.13
N TYR A 69 -0.56 11.75 0.35
CA TYR A 69 0.13 10.46 0.15
C TYR A 69 -0.22 9.52 1.30
N ILE A 70 -0.73 8.35 0.99
CA ILE A 70 -1.28 7.39 1.96
C ILE A 70 -0.43 6.12 2.00
N ALA A 71 0.15 5.84 3.17
CA ALA A 71 0.94 4.64 3.47
C ALA A 71 0.60 4.10 4.87
N THR A 72 -0.68 4.07 5.21
CA THR A 72 -1.21 3.49 6.44
C THR A 72 -1.17 1.95 6.39
N ASP A 73 -1.83 1.28 7.32
CA ASP A 73 -2.20 -0.11 7.12
C ASP A 73 -3.33 -0.22 6.06
N TRP A 74 -3.55 -1.43 5.56
CA TRP A 74 -4.45 -1.67 4.43
C TRP A 74 -5.90 -1.25 4.71
N LEU A 75 -6.38 -1.45 5.93
CA LEU A 75 -7.77 -1.12 6.30
C LEU A 75 -8.02 0.39 6.36
N HIS A 76 -6.97 1.18 6.56
CA HIS A 76 -7.06 2.64 6.61
C HIS A 76 -6.76 3.33 5.28
N HIS A 77 -6.34 2.60 4.23
CA HIS A 77 -6.11 3.19 2.91
C HIS A 77 -7.38 3.87 2.38
N PHE A 78 -8.47 3.13 2.29
CA PHE A 78 -9.75 3.65 1.79
C PHE A 78 -10.35 4.79 2.65
N PRO A 79 -10.50 4.67 3.97
CA PRO A 79 -11.06 5.76 4.79
C PRO A 79 -10.29 7.08 4.67
N VAL A 80 -8.96 7.01 4.64
CA VAL A 80 -8.12 8.22 4.49
C VAL A 80 -8.25 8.80 3.09
N ALA A 81 -8.26 7.96 2.05
CA ALA A 81 -8.44 8.40 0.66
C ALA A 81 -9.80 9.05 0.44
N LYS A 82 -10.86 8.45 0.96
CA LYS A 82 -12.22 9.01 0.94
C LYS A 82 -12.25 10.38 1.58
N CYS A 83 -11.74 10.50 2.79
CA CYS A 83 -11.68 11.78 3.51
C CYS A 83 -10.91 12.85 2.70
N ALA A 84 -9.79 12.50 2.10
CA ALA A 84 -8.99 13.43 1.29
C ALA A 84 -9.74 13.88 0.04
N LEU A 85 -10.36 12.95 -0.71
CA LEU A 85 -11.14 13.27 -1.92
C LEU A 85 -12.35 14.15 -1.61
N GLU A 86 -13.09 13.84 -0.53
CA GLU A 86 -14.24 14.63 -0.07
C GLU A 86 -13.85 16.06 0.35
N ASN A 87 -12.61 16.26 0.82
CA ASN A 87 -12.05 17.57 1.12
C ASN A 87 -11.29 18.21 -0.07
N GLY A 88 -11.50 17.70 -1.28
CA GLY A 88 -10.97 18.29 -2.50
C GLY A 88 -9.46 18.12 -2.69
N LYS A 89 -8.85 17.08 -2.11
CA LYS A 89 -7.43 16.76 -2.26
C LYS A 89 -7.22 15.70 -3.32
N ASN A 90 -6.10 15.76 -4.03
CA ASN A 90 -5.62 14.63 -4.83
C ASN A 90 -5.07 13.56 -3.89
N VAL A 91 -5.09 12.31 -4.34
CA VAL A 91 -4.71 11.17 -3.53
C VAL A 91 -3.74 10.26 -4.26
N ALA A 92 -2.70 9.85 -3.55
CA ALA A 92 -1.76 8.82 -3.97
C ALA A 92 -1.69 7.74 -2.87
N ILE A 93 -2.10 6.51 -3.20
CA ILE A 93 -2.31 5.43 -2.23
C ILE A 93 -1.32 4.30 -2.48
N GLU A 94 -0.60 3.88 -1.44
CA GLU A 94 0.20 2.65 -1.47
C GLU A 94 -0.68 1.40 -1.67
N VAL A 95 -0.07 0.32 -2.14
CA VAL A 95 -0.73 -0.95 -2.44
C VAL A 95 -1.16 -1.67 -1.14
N PRO A 96 -2.36 -2.26 -1.13
CA PRO A 96 -3.50 -2.13 -2.07
C PRO A 96 -4.31 -0.85 -1.81
N SER A 97 -4.93 -0.28 -2.86
CA SER A 97 -5.70 0.97 -2.71
C SER A 97 -7.01 0.78 -1.94
N ALA A 98 -7.59 -0.41 -1.99
CA ALA A 98 -8.85 -0.76 -1.33
C ALA A 98 -8.86 -2.26 -1.00
N MET A 99 -9.74 -2.68 -0.11
CA MET A 99 -9.81 -4.05 0.41
C MET A 99 -11.03 -4.84 -0.07
N ASN A 100 -11.96 -4.19 -0.74
CA ASN A 100 -13.14 -4.83 -1.31
C ASN A 100 -13.67 -4.06 -2.53
N LEU A 101 -14.53 -4.72 -3.30
CA LEU A 101 -15.06 -4.16 -4.55
C LEU A 101 -15.87 -2.87 -4.34
N LYS A 102 -16.60 -2.75 -3.25
CA LYS A 102 -17.38 -1.54 -2.94
C LYS A 102 -16.46 -0.34 -2.76
N GLU A 103 -15.38 -0.50 -2.01
CA GLU A 103 -14.38 0.56 -1.81
C GLU A 103 -13.70 0.95 -3.14
N CYS A 104 -13.40 -0.03 -4.00
CA CYS A 104 -12.84 0.25 -5.33
C CYS A 104 -13.75 1.17 -6.16
N TRP A 105 -15.04 0.86 -6.23
CA TRP A 105 -16.02 1.67 -6.94
C TRP A 105 -16.17 3.06 -6.29
N GLU A 106 -16.25 3.11 -4.97
CA GLU A 106 -16.41 4.37 -4.25
C GLU A 106 -15.21 5.32 -4.45
N LEU A 107 -13.98 4.80 -4.56
CA LEU A 107 -12.81 5.62 -4.90
C LEU A 107 -12.93 6.24 -6.29
N VAL A 108 -13.40 5.48 -7.27
CA VAL A 108 -13.64 6.00 -8.64
C VAL A 108 -14.71 7.08 -8.63
N ASP A 109 -15.87 6.78 -8.03
CA ASP A 109 -16.98 7.73 -7.93
C ASP A 109 -16.58 9.04 -7.23
N LEU A 110 -15.83 8.94 -6.13
CA LEU A 110 -15.34 10.11 -5.40
C LEU A 110 -14.32 10.93 -6.20
N SER A 111 -13.42 10.26 -6.93
CA SER A 111 -12.45 10.90 -7.81
C SER A 111 -13.16 11.70 -8.90
N GLU A 112 -14.12 11.09 -9.58
CA GLU A 112 -14.91 11.72 -10.65
C GLU A 112 -15.78 12.86 -10.13
N LYS A 113 -16.55 12.61 -9.07
CA LYS A 113 -17.43 13.60 -8.43
C LYS A 113 -16.70 14.85 -7.99
N ASN A 114 -15.55 14.68 -7.36
CA ASN A 114 -14.76 15.81 -6.84
C ASN A 114 -13.74 16.34 -7.86
N ARG A 115 -13.60 15.71 -9.01
CA ARG A 115 -12.60 16.05 -10.05
C ARG A 115 -11.18 16.11 -9.48
N LYS A 116 -10.82 15.09 -8.71
CA LYS A 116 -9.50 14.96 -8.08
C LYS A 116 -8.85 13.64 -8.50
N HIS A 117 -7.55 13.67 -8.70
CA HIS A 117 -6.80 12.46 -9.01
C HIS A 117 -6.79 11.51 -7.82
N CYS A 118 -7.05 10.22 -8.11
CA CYS A 118 -6.87 9.12 -7.18
C CYS A 118 -6.01 8.07 -7.85
N MET A 119 -4.79 7.89 -7.37
CA MET A 119 -3.80 7.03 -8.00
C MET A 119 -3.30 5.97 -7.02
N ILE A 120 -3.30 4.72 -7.46
CA ILE A 120 -2.54 3.65 -6.78
C ILE A 120 -1.06 3.76 -7.14
N LEU A 121 -0.21 3.63 -6.14
CA LEU A 121 1.24 3.69 -6.31
C LEU A 121 1.82 2.28 -6.50
N GLU A 122 1.45 1.64 -7.61
CA GLU A 122 1.97 0.33 -7.98
C GLU A 122 3.41 0.46 -8.48
N ASN A 123 4.35 0.27 -7.57
CA ASN A 123 5.77 0.52 -7.85
C ASN A 123 6.36 -0.41 -8.92
N CYS A 124 5.86 -1.66 -9.05
CA CYS A 124 6.37 -2.61 -10.04
C CYS A 124 6.07 -2.18 -11.49
N CYS A 125 5.13 -1.26 -11.71
CA CYS A 125 4.92 -0.68 -13.03
C CYS A 125 6.05 0.27 -13.47
N TYR A 126 6.89 0.73 -12.56
CA TYR A 126 7.88 1.79 -12.77
C TYR A 126 9.33 1.31 -12.67
N ASP A 127 9.55 0.02 -12.49
CA ASP A 127 10.89 -0.55 -12.55
C ASP A 127 11.41 -0.55 -14.00
N TRP A 128 12.72 -0.53 -14.17
CA TRP A 128 13.34 -0.37 -15.49
C TRP A 128 12.91 -1.45 -16.48
N PHE A 129 12.80 -2.69 -16.04
CA PHE A 129 12.41 -3.82 -16.89
C PHE A 129 10.95 -3.67 -17.37
N GLU A 130 10.03 -3.37 -16.48
CA GLU A 130 8.61 -3.23 -16.76
C GLU A 130 8.32 -2.02 -17.66
N MET A 131 8.96 -0.89 -17.37
CA MET A 131 8.84 0.31 -18.23
C MET A 131 9.41 0.09 -19.62
N ASN A 132 10.55 -0.61 -19.72
CA ASN A 132 11.12 -0.94 -21.03
C ASN A 132 10.23 -1.92 -21.81
N THR A 133 9.69 -2.93 -21.14
CA THR A 133 8.74 -3.89 -21.74
C THR A 133 7.48 -3.17 -22.25
N LEU A 134 6.92 -2.26 -21.44
CA LEU A 134 5.78 -1.44 -21.85
C LEU A 134 6.11 -0.59 -23.07
N ASN A 135 7.26 0.08 -23.08
CA ASN A 135 7.70 0.87 -24.23
C ASN A 135 7.84 0.02 -25.50
N MET A 136 8.41 -1.17 -25.40
CA MET A 136 8.51 -2.11 -26.52
C MET A 136 7.14 -2.58 -27.01
N ALA A 137 6.21 -2.88 -26.11
CA ALA A 137 4.84 -3.25 -26.46
C ALA A 137 4.13 -2.12 -27.22
N GLN A 138 4.23 -0.89 -26.73
CA GLN A 138 3.63 0.30 -27.35
C GLN A 138 4.18 0.62 -28.74
N HIS A 139 5.43 0.25 -29.01
CA HIS A 139 6.08 0.40 -30.31
C HIS A 139 5.93 -0.84 -31.22
N GLY A 140 5.12 -1.82 -30.82
CA GLY A 140 4.82 -2.99 -31.63
C GLY A 140 5.96 -3.99 -31.78
N VAL A 141 7.01 -3.90 -30.95
CA VAL A 141 8.18 -4.80 -31.04
C VAL A 141 7.80 -6.26 -30.88
N PHE A 142 6.78 -6.54 -30.07
CA PHE A 142 6.28 -7.89 -29.81
C PHE A 142 5.19 -8.34 -30.81
N GLY A 143 4.77 -7.45 -31.72
CA GLY A 143 3.56 -7.66 -32.51
C GLY A 143 2.30 -7.65 -31.61
N GLU A 144 1.28 -8.42 -31.96
CA GLU A 144 0.08 -8.59 -31.16
C GLU A 144 0.40 -9.46 -29.92
N VAL A 145 0.26 -8.91 -28.74
CA VAL A 145 0.53 -9.62 -27.48
C VAL A 145 -0.70 -10.42 -27.07
N ILE A 146 -0.65 -11.73 -27.24
CA ILE A 146 -1.76 -12.66 -26.94
C ILE A 146 -1.71 -13.26 -25.54
N ARG A 147 -0.58 -13.17 -24.85
CA ARG A 147 -0.40 -13.68 -23.49
C ARG A 147 0.71 -12.93 -22.77
N ALA A 148 0.45 -12.61 -21.50
CA ALA A 148 1.46 -12.12 -20.59
C ALA A 148 1.40 -12.86 -19.26
N GLN A 149 2.52 -12.89 -18.52
CA GLN A 149 2.63 -13.50 -17.20
C GLN A 149 3.41 -12.56 -16.30
N GLY A 150 2.81 -12.23 -15.14
CA GLY A 150 3.46 -11.50 -14.07
C GLY A 150 3.52 -12.37 -12.81
N ALA A 151 4.49 -12.12 -11.96
CA ALA A 151 4.64 -12.82 -10.69
C ALA A 151 5.18 -11.89 -9.61
N TYR A 152 4.71 -12.10 -8.38
CA TYR A 152 5.27 -11.49 -7.18
C TYR A 152 5.68 -12.60 -6.23
N ILE A 153 6.95 -12.95 -6.25
CA ILE A 153 7.49 -14.10 -5.53
C ILE A 153 8.61 -13.65 -4.60
N HIS A 154 8.39 -13.83 -3.29
CA HIS A 154 9.36 -13.47 -2.27
C HIS A 154 9.59 -14.59 -1.26
N ASN A 155 10.84 -14.76 -0.84
CA ASN A 155 11.14 -15.45 0.40
C ASN A 155 11.00 -14.48 1.56
N LEU A 156 9.86 -14.51 2.26
CA LEU A 156 9.57 -13.66 3.40
C LEU A 156 10.06 -14.24 4.75
N ALA A 157 10.62 -15.45 4.76
CA ALA A 157 11.13 -16.07 5.98
C ALA A 157 12.13 -15.18 6.77
N PRO A 158 13.10 -14.47 6.15
CA PRO A 158 13.97 -13.54 6.87
C PRO A 158 13.24 -12.35 7.52
N PHE A 159 12.05 -12.04 7.04
CA PHE A 159 11.24 -10.91 7.51
C PHE A 159 10.13 -11.33 8.48
N TRP A 160 10.14 -12.58 8.94
CA TRP A 160 9.08 -13.11 9.81
C TRP A 160 8.79 -12.22 11.02
N LYS A 161 9.78 -11.55 11.59
CA LYS A 161 9.63 -10.61 12.71
C LYS A 161 8.65 -9.47 12.43
N TYR A 162 8.52 -9.04 11.19
CA TYR A 162 7.58 -7.99 10.79
C TYR A 162 6.14 -8.49 10.66
N TYR A 163 5.97 -9.79 10.40
CA TYR A 163 4.67 -10.38 10.12
C TYR A 163 4.09 -11.13 11.31
N TRP A 164 4.93 -11.74 12.14
CA TRP A 164 4.48 -12.65 13.20
C TRP A 164 4.95 -12.28 14.60
N LYS A 165 5.84 -11.31 14.74
CA LYS A 165 6.26 -10.87 16.06
C LYS A 165 5.11 -10.16 16.77
N LYS A 166 4.87 -10.54 18.03
CA LYS A 166 3.97 -9.80 18.92
C LYS A 166 4.52 -8.39 19.21
N GLY A 167 3.63 -7.42 19.36
CA GLY A 167 3.94 -6.11 19.90
C GLY A 167 4.29 -6.16 21.39
N GLU A 168 4.73 -5.05 21.96
CA GLU A 168 5.01 -4.94 23.39
C GLU A 168 3.77 -5.22 24.27
N ASP A 169 2.58 -4.93 23.74
CA ASP A 169 1.28 -5.19 24.34
C ASP A 169 0.72 -6.60 24.04
N ASP A 170 1.53 -7.51 23.55
CA ASP A 170 1.16 -8.87 23.11
C ASP A 170 0.11 -8.91 21.99
N LYS A 171 -0.19 -7.78 21.35
CA LYS A 171 -1.11 -7.73 20.21
C LYS A 171 -0.45 -8.14 18.90
N LEU A 172 -1.27 -8.67 18.00
CA LEU A 172 -0.85 -9.01 16.66
C LEU A 172 -0.49 -7.74 15.86
N GLY A 173 0.58 -7.80 15.11
CA GLY A 173 0.82 -6.81 14.08
C GLY A 173 -0.33 -6.82 13.04
N TRP A 174 -0.72 -5.65 12.54
CA TRP A 174 -1.88 -5.49 11.64
C TRP A 174 -1.86 -6.40 10.40
N ARG A 175 -0.66 -6.69 9.86
CA ARG A 175 -0.52 -7.60 8.71
C ARG A 175 -0.89 -9.03 9.07
N LEU A 176 -0.43 -9.49 10.20
CA LEU A 176 -0.72 -10.82 10.69
C LEU A 176 -2.19 -10.95 11.03
N ASP A 177 -2.74 -10.00 11.77
CA ASP A 177 -4.16 -9.95 12.11
C ASP A 177 -5.05 -9.98 10.85
N TYR A 178 -4.69 -9.23 9.83
CA TYR A 178 -5.40 -9.27 8.54
C TYR A 178 -5.31 -10.65 7.88
N ASN A 179 -4.10 -11.19 7.73
CA ASN A 179 -3.88 -12.48 7.04
C ASN A 179 -4.51 -13.67 7.78
N MET A 180 -4.72 -13.56 9.09
CA MET A 180 -5.43 -14.57 9.86
C MET A 180 -6.94 -14.62 9.56
N ARG A 181 -7.51 -13.51 9.12
CA ARG A 181 -8.95 -13.36 8.86
C ARG A 181 -9.30 -13.43 7.38
N HIS A 182 -8.31 -13.26 6.51
CA HIS A 182 -8.52 -13.15 5.07
C HIS A 182 -7.58 -14.10 4.33
N ARG A 183 -8.12 -14.73 3.32
CA ARG A 183 -7.39 -15.62 2.42
C ARG A 183 -7.32 -14.98 1.05
N GLY A 184 -6.22 -15.20 0.35
CA GLY A 184 -6.00 -14.69 -0.99
C GLY A 184 -4.70 -13.89 -1.13
N ASP A 185 -4.41 -13.48 -2.34
CA ASP A 185 -3.22 -12.70 -2.67
C ASP A 185 -3.49 -11.20 -2.43
N VAL A 186 -2.77 -10.62 -1.48
CA VAL A 186 -2.88 -9.18 -1.14
C VAL A 186 -1.98 -8.30 -2.01
N TYR A 187 -1.09 -8.89 -2.80
CA TYR A 187 -0.13 -8.20 -3.66
C TYR A 187 -0.23 -8.58 -5.15
N ALA A 188 -1.37 -9.11 -5.58
CA ALA A 188 -1.64 -9.44 -6.98
C ALA A 188 -1.32 -8.27 -7.93
N THR A 189 -1.48 -7.04 -7.48
CA THR A 189 -1.19 -5.82 -8.25
C THR A 189 0.25 -5.73 -8.73
N HIS A 190 1.22 -6.25 -7.98
CA HIS A 190 2.63 -6.22 -8.36
C HIS A 190 2.94 -7.07 -9.61
N GLY A 191 2.25 -8.19 -9.78
CA GLY A 191 2.33 -8.96 -11.02
C GLY A 191 1.35 -8.46 -12.08
N LEU A 192 0.13 -8.12 -11.67
CA LEU A 192 -0.95 -7.74 -12.58
C LEU A 192 -0.76 -6.34 -13.18
N GLY A 193 -0.22 -5.38 -12.43
CA GLY A 193 -0.07 -4.00 -12.89
C GLY A 193 0.72 -3.89 -14.19
N PRO A 194 1.97 -4.38 -14.25
CA PRO A 194 2.76 -4.37 -15.50
C PRO A 194 2.11 -5.14 -16.64
N VAL A 195 1.50 -6.30 -16.33
CA VAL A 195 0.77 -7.11 -17.33
C VAL A 195 -0.42 -6.35 -17.90
N ALA A 196 -1.21 -5.70 -17.05
CA ALA A 196 -2.37 -4.93 -17.47
C ALA A 196 -1.97 -3.74 -18.37
N GLN A 197 -0.83 -3.09 -18.07
CA GLN A 197 -0.30 -2.02 -18.92
C GLN A 197 0.17 -2.55 -20.28
N ALA A 198 0.92 -3.65 -20.31
CA ALA A 198 1.44 -4.22 -21.55
C ALA A 198 0.32 -4.76 -22.47
N LEU A 199 -0.75 -5.30 -21.90
CA LEU A 199 -1.95 -5.77 -22.60
C LEU A 199 -2.98 -4.67 -22.85
N ASN A 200 -2.71 -3.44 -22.48
CA ASN A 200 -3.61 -2.30 -22.69
C ASN A 200 -5.01 -2.47 -22.05
N ILE A 201 -5.09 -3.17 -20.90
CA ILE A 201 -6.34 -3.41 -20.17
C ILE A 201 -6.99 -2.07 -19.80
N HIS A 202 -8.29 -1.96 -20.04
CA HIS A 202 -9.12 -0.75 -19.92
C HIS A 202 -8.73 0.41 -20.86
N ARG A 203 -7.86 0.15 -21.82
CA ARG A 203 -7.43 1.13 -22.84
C ARG A 203 -7.50 0.57 -24.27
N GLY A 204 -8.29 -0.45 -24.49
CA GLY A 204 -8.43 -1.18 -25.75
C GLY A 204 -8.78 -2.65 -25.53
N ASP A 205 -8.34 -3.22 -24.41
CA ASP A 205 -8.67 -4.58 -23.99
C ASP A 205 -9.38 -4.59 -22.61
N ARG A 206 -9.90 -5.74 -22.20
CA ARG A 206 -10.62 -5.90 -20.94
C ARG A 206 -10.46 -7.30 -20.37
N MET A 207 -10.63 -7.42 -19.06
CA MET A 207 -10.71 -8.71 -18.36
C MET A 207 -12.13 -9.29 -18.52
N GLU A 208 -12.23 -10.53 -19.00
CA GLU A 208 -13.51 -11.24 -19.17
C GLU A 208 -13.72 -12.25 -18.04
N THR A 209 -12.67 -12.95 -17.62
CA THR A 209 -12.77 -14.02 -16.63
C THR A 209 -11.60 -13.97 -15.65
N LEU A 210 -11.89 -14.22 -14.39
CA LEU A 210 -10.89 -14.42 -13.34
C LEU A 210 -11.04 -15.81 -12.75
N VAL A 211 -9.94 -16.55 -12.67
CA VAL A 211 -9.83 -17.80 -11.92
C VAL A 211 -8.74 -17.67 -10.88
N ALA A 212 -9.04 -17.94 -9.62
CA ALA A 212 -8.07 -17.92 -8.54
C ALA A 212 -7.88 -19.32 -7.96
N MET A 213 -6.64 -19.68 -7.72
CA MET A 213 -6.26 -20.92 -7.05
C MET A 213 -5.18 -20.62 -6.02
N ASP A 214 -5.23 -21.30 -4.89
CA ASP A 214 -4.21 -21.19 -3.86
C ASP A 214 -3.80 -22.57 -3.32
N THR A 215 -2.75 -22.60 -2.52
CA THR A 215 -2.27 -23.79 -1.83
C THR A 215 -2.41 -23.63 -0.33
N LYS A 216 -2.29 -24.73 0.41
CA LYS A 216 -2.20 -24.67 1.87
C LYS A 216 -0.93 -23.92 2.30
N SER A 217 -1.03 -23.19 3.39
CA SER A 217 0.14 -22.54 4.02
C SER A 217 1.07 -23.62 4.63
N VAL A 218 2.33 -23.62 4.23
CA VAL A 218 3.36 -24.54 4.76
C VAL A 218 4.40 -23.77 5.55
N VAL A 219 5.08 -22.82 4.92
CA VAL A 219 6.21 -22.08 5.50
C VAL A 219 5.81 -21.32 6.77
N GLY A 220 4.64 -20.69 6.78
CA GLY A 220 4.14 -19.97 7.95
C GLY A 220 3.97 -20.87 9.18
N LYS A 221 3.46 -22.09 8.99
CA LYS A 221 3.32 -23.08 10.09
C LYS A 221 4.66 -23.50 10.67
N ASP A 222 5.66 -23.71 9.83
CA ASP A 222 6.98 -24.15 10.27
C ASP A 222 7.70 -23.01 11.00
N LEU A 223 7.62 -21.77 10.47
CA LEU A 223 8.17 -20.60 11.14
C LEU A 223 7.55 -20.34 12.53
N VAL A 224 6.24 -20.56 12.67
CA VAL A 224 5.55 -20.44 13.97
C VAL A 224 6.05 -21.49 14.95
N LYS A 225 6.25 -22.76 14.50
CA LYS A 225 6.79 -23.83 15.36
C LYS A 225 8.23 -23.54 15.80
N GLU A 226 9.08 -23.13 14.88
CA GLU A 226 10.49 -22.82 15.14
C GLU A 226 10.67 -21.60 16.07
N ASN A 227 9.72 -20.68 16.08
CA ASN A 227 9.79 -19.43 16.82
C ASN A 227 8.67 -19.30 17.86
N ALA A 228 8.19 -20.40 18.40
CA ALA A 228 7.03 -20.46 19.29
C ALA A 228 7.08 -19.47 20.48
N ASP A 229 8.27 -19.21 21.04
CA ASP A 229 8.44 -18.29 22.16
C ASP A 229 8.37 -16.80 21.78
N SER A 230 8.54 -16.50 20.49
CA SER A 230 8.53 -15.15 19.94
C SER A 230 7.20 -14.80 19.26
N VAL A 231 6.32 -15.78 19.09
CA VAL A 231 5.01 -15.62 18.44
C VAL A 231 3.96 -15.26 19.48
N CYS A 232 3.00 -14.45 19.10
CA CYS A 232 1.88 -14.01 19.93
C CYS A 232 1.12 -15.20 20.54
N ASN A 233 0.68 -15.08 21.81
CA ASN A 233 -0.04 -16.13 22.53
C ASN A 233 -1.34 -16.56 21.86
N SER A 234 -2.00 -15.68 21.12
CA SER A 234 -3.18 -16.01 20.30
C SER A 234 -2.90 -17.10 19.25
N PHE A 235 -1.68 -17.22 18.77
CA PHE A 235 -1.26 -18.29 17.87
C PHE A 235 -1.05 -19.64 18.57
N ARG A 236 -0.63 -19.60 19.84
CA ARG A 236 -0.35 -20.81 20.61
C ARG A 236 -1.62 -21.56 21.00
N ASN A 237 -2.72 -20.84 21.18
CA ASN A 237 -3.98 -21.41 21.69
C ASN A 237 -4.84 -22.05 20.62
N GLY A 238 -4.38 -22.11 19.36
CA GLY A 238 -5.08 -22.82 18.29
C GLY A 238 -6.40 -22.20 17.85
N ASP A 239 -6.74 -21.01 18.34
CA ASP A 239 -8.00 -20.34 18.07
C ASP A 239 -8.13 -19.85 16.60
N HIS A 240 -7.05 -20.01 15.82
CA HIS A 240 -7.00 -19.56 14.44
C HIS A 240 -6.37 -20.64 13.56
N THR A 241 -7.09 -21.71 13.33
CA THR A 241 -6.87 -22.60 12.21
C THR A 241 -7.36 -21.94 10.92
N THR A 242 -6.75 -20.84 10.55
CA THR A 242 -6.86 -20.41 9.17
C THR A 242 -5.79 -21.14 8.39
N THR A 243 -6.25 -22.05 7.72
CA THR A 243 -5.72 -22.77 6.58
C THR A 243 -4.99 -21.85 5.61
#